data_71bcea49ab84259247e771fa33c21bc0
#
_entry.id   71bcea49ab84259247e771fa33c21bc0
#
_cell.length_a   1.000
_cell.length_b   1.000
_cell.length_c   1.000
_cell.angle_alpha   90.00
_cell.angle_beta   90.00
_cell.angle_gamma   90.00
#
_symmetry.space_group_name_H-M   'P 1'
#
loop_
_entity.id
_entity.type
_entity.pdbx_description
1 polymer ?
#
loop_
_entity_poly.entity_id
_entity_poly.type
_entity_poly.pdbx_seq_one_letter_code
_entity_poly.pdbx_strand_id
1 'polypeptide(L)'
;MKNEIISIAKKSLADKIGFASYKSFDKNDAIFKIYPNVKTVICIAFRVLRGIYRGAYEGTTYYQYTTMGVENMEETIMPDASIKIANFLESKGYIGIPQRRNQQIMAEQDSTNPEVAYDAIYRNKPQENQMNFVDAAVKCGIGEKGLSGALLTKEFGPMVRYCFVLTDAEIEPDVLENTSLCDKCGKCLNACPGKAISNDGKLDAWQCAVYYNGANGTKNPFMPYDAFAELEDRIDIIAGNAKVTPERAREILDKIVFYPPAHHSYPCSICGRACDVACYVHLEEKGVLTKKFNKPFKTREEWKFDINDFKK
;
A
#
# COMPACT_ATOMS: atom_id res chain seq x y z
N MET A 1 28.07 11.08 3.75
CA MET A 1 27.19 9.89 3.64
C MET A 1 25.72 10.29 3.59
N LYS A 2 25.09 10.87 4.63
CA LYS A 2 23.63 11.21 4.62
C LYS A 2 23.24 12.06 3.42
N ASN A 3 23.93 13.14 3.13
CA ASN A 3 23.65 14.03 2.00
C ASN A 3 23.83 13.36 0.63
N GLU A 4 24.76 12.41 0.50
CA GLU A 4 24.95 11.64 -0.72
C GLU A 4 23.77 10.69 -0.96
N ILE A 5 23.33 9.99 0.09
CA ILE A 5 22.13 9.13 0.04
C ILE A 5 20.89 9.94 -0.35
N ILE A 6 20.69 11.12 0.27
CA ILE A 6 19.59 12.03 -0.08
C ILE A 6 19.69 12.44 -1.57
N SER A 7 20.90 12.72 -2.07
CA SER A 7 21.09 13.08 -3.48
C SER A 7 20.73 11.90 -4.41
N ILE A 8 21.13 10.68 -4.07
CA ILE A 8 20.80 9.47 -4.84
C ILE A 8 19.28 9.26 -4.87
N ALA A 9 18.63 9.33 -3.72
CA ALA A 9 17.17 9.19 -3.63
C ALA A 9 16.44 10.21 -4.52
N LYS A 10 16.82 11.49 -4.43
CA LYS A 10 16.22 12.55 -5.26
C LYS A 10 16.43 12.34 -6.77
N LYS A 11 17.62 11.88 -7.18
CA LYS A 11 17.90 11.53 -8.58
C LYS A 11 17.09 10.33 -9.05
N SER A 12 16.65 9.47 -8.13
CA SER A 12 15.77 8.32 -8.38
C SER A 12 14.28 8.64 -8.18
N LEU A 13 13.90 9.92 -8.29
CA LEU A 13 12.51 10.42 -8.21
C LEU A 13 11.87 10.36 -6.82
N ALA A 14 12.63 10.14 -5.76
CA ALA A 14 12.07 10.17 -4.40
C ALA A 14 11.63 11.60 -4.03
N ASP A 15 10.43 11.70 -3.47
CA ASP A 15 9.88 12.96 -2.94
C ASP A 15 10.35 13.23 -1.51
N LYS A 16 10.47 12.17 -0.70
CA LYS A 16 10.95 12.25 0.69
C LYS A 16 11.93 11.12 0.97
N ILE A 17 12.82 11.36 1.90
CA ILE A 17 13.70 10.36 2.48
C ILE A 17 13.82 10.64 3.98
N GLY A 18 13.89 9.59 4.78
CA GLY A 18 14.01 9.71 6.22
C GLY A 18 14.87 8.60 6.80
N PHE A 19 15.45 8.88 7.96
CA PHE A 19 16.42 8.02 8.63
C PHE A 19 16.00 7.77 10.07
N ALA A 20 15.95 6.50 10.47
CA ALA A 20 15.71 6.11 11.85
C ALA A 20 16.88 5.31 12.40
N SER A 21 17.26 5.60 13.66
CA SER A 21 18.19 4.75 14.38
C SER A 21 17.52 3.42 14.77
N TYR A 22 18.26 2.31 14.73
CA TYR A 22 17.81 1.04 15.26
C TYR A 22 17.26 1.10 16.69
N LYS A 23 17.73 2.07 17.49
CA LYS A 23 17.28 2.31 18.87
C LYS A 23 15.80 2.71 18.97
N SER A 24 15.18 3.15 17.86
CA SER A 24 13.76 3.50 17.78
C SER A 24 12.85 2.26 17.61
N PHE A 25 13.42 1.08 17.43
CA PHE A 25 12.71 -0.16 17.19
C PHE A 25 12.78 -1.09 18.41
N ASP A 26 11.72 -1.85 18.63
CA ASP A 26 11.69 -2.85 19.69
C ASP A 26 12.72 -3.96 19.40
N LYS A 27 13.28 -4.55 20.46
CA LYS A 27 14.31 -5.59 20.35
C LYS A 27 13.86 -6.82 19.55
N ASN A 28 12.55 -7.07 19.48
CA ASN A 28 11.96 -8.17 18.74
C ASN A 28 11.45 -7.77 17.36
N ASP A 29 11.73 -6.54 16.92
CA ASP A 29 11.31 -6.07 15.60
C ASP A 29 11.96 -6.90 14.50
N ALA A 30 11.22 -7.09 13.40
CA ALA A 30 11.66 -7.87 12.25
C ALA A 30 12.95 -7.32 11.61
N ILE A 31 13.27 -6.05 11.77
CA ILE A 31 14.53 -5.47 11.26
C ILE A 31 15.76 -6.21 11.77
N PHE A 32 15.74 -6.67 13.04
CA PHE A 32 16.85 -7.41 13.65
C PHE A 32 16.91 -8.89 13.20
N LYS A 33 15.78 -9.43 12.74
CA LYS A 33 15.73 -10.77 12.14
C LYS A 33 16.21 -10.74 10.69
N ILE A 34 15.90 -9.66 9.97
CA ILE A 34 16.40 -9.41 8.61
C ILE A 34 17.90 -9.14 8.66
N TYR A 35 18.35 -8.27 9.55
CA TYR A 35 19.75 -7.92 9.71
C TYR A 35 20.11 -7.63 11.18
N PRO A 36 20.72 -8.59 11.92
CA PRO A 36 21.04 -8.43 13.34
C PRO A 36 21.93 -7.23 13.67
N ASN A 37 22.78 -6.83 12.72
CA ASN A 37 23.73 -5.72 12.91
C ASN A 37 23.20 -4.35 12.40
N VAL A 38 21.92 -4.26 12.08
CA VAL A 38 21.32 -3.01 11.60
C VAL A 38 21.55 -1.85 12.58
N LYS A 39 21.97 -0.71 12.05
CA LYS A 39 22.19 0.55 12.79
C LYS A 39 21.23 1.64 12.34
N THR A 40 20.94 1.67 11.04
CA THR A 40 20.04 2.67 10.46
C THR A 40 19.02 2.01 9.53
N VAL A 41 17.79 2.48 9.63
CA VAL A 41 16.70 2.20 8.69
C VAL A 41 16.49 3.46 7.85
N ILE A 42 16.58 3.31 6.53
CA ILE A 42 16.41 4.40 5.57
C ILE A 42 15.08 4.19 4.87
N CYS A 43 14.15 5.13 4.96
CA CYS A 43 12.88 5.13 4.25
C CYS A 43 12.95 6.07 3.05
N ILE A 44 12.55 5.58 1.89
CA ILE A 44 12.50 6.33 0.63
C ILE A 44 11.04 6.39 0.19
N ALA A 45 10.47 7.57 0.06
CA ALA A 45 9.05 7.74 -0.22
C ALA A 45 8.81 8.51 -1.53
N PHE A 46 7.82 8.04 -2.28
CA PHE A 46 7.45 8.49 -3.61
C PHE A 46 5.96 8.81 -3.62
N ARG A 47 5.58 9.97 -4.13
CA ARG A 47 4.16 10.26 -4.34
C ARG A 47 3.60 9.41 -5.46
N VAL A 48 2.40 8.92 -5.29
CA VAL A 48 1.59 8.46 -6.42
C VAL A 48 0.95 9.70 -7.06
N LEU A 49 1.12 9.85 -8.36
CA LEU A 49 0.65 11.04 -9.05
C LEU A 49 -0.86 11.20 -8.90
N ARG A 50 -1.29 12.38 -8.47
CA ARG A 50 -2.69 12.75 -8.23
C ARG A 50 -3.59 12.51 -9.43
N GLY A 51 -3.12 12.78 -10.64
CA GLY A 51 -3.85 12.54 -11.89
C GLY A 51 -4.14 11.06 -12.13
N ILE A 52 -3.27 10.17 -11.69
CA ILE A 52 -3.44 8.71 -11.80
C ILE A 52 -4.57 8.23 -10.88
N TYR A 53 -4.57 8.64 -9.61
CA TYR A 53 -5.67 8.34 -8.68
C TYR A 53 -7.01 8.93 -9.14
N ARG A 54 -6.96 10.15 -9.68
CA ARG A 54 -8.15 10.80 -10.22
C ARG A 54 -8.74 10.02 -11.38
N GLY A 55 -7.91 9.49 -12.26
CA GLY A 55 -8.36 8.66 -13.37
C GLY A 55 -9.08 7.38 -12.91
N ALA A 56 -8.61 6.74 -11.83
CA ALA A 56 -9.30 5.60 -11.22
C ALA A 56 -10.62 6.03 -10.58
N TYR A 57 -10.64 7.17 -9.88
CA TYR A 57 -11.84 7.72 -9.25
C TYR A 57 -12.93 8.07 -10.26
N GLU A 58 -12.55 8.66 -11.40
CA GLU A 58 -13.46 9.06 -12.48
C GLU A 58 -13.74 7.94 -13.51
N GLY A 59 -13.07 6.79 -13.41
CA GLY A 59 -13.18 5.67 -14.35
C GLY A 59 -12.53 5.91 -15.72
N THR A 60 -11.77 6.98 -15.89
CA THR A 60 -11.24 7.38 -17.21
C THR A 60 -9.88 6.77 -17.54
N THR A 61 -9.05 6.49 -16.54
CA THR A 61 -7.68 6.00 -16.73
C THR A 61 -7.32 4.90 -15.72
N TYR A 62 -8.25 3.97 -15.51
CA TYR A 62 -8.08 2.93 -14.50
C TYR A 62 -6.85 2.03 -14.75
N TYR A 63 -6.59 1.72 -16.02
CA TYR A 63 -5.43 0.94 -16.41
C TYR A 63 -4.11 1.65 -16.06
N GLN A 64 -4.03 2.95 -16.28
CA GLN A 64 -2.85 3.75 -15.91
C GLN A 64 -2.63 3.79 -14.40
N TYR A 65 -3.71 3.76 -13.61
CA TYR A 65 -3.60 3.64 -12.17
C TYR A 65 -2.93 2.32 -11.76
N THR A 66 -3.39 1.19 -12.30
CA THR A 66 -2.87 -0.12 -11.94
C THR A 66 -1.42 -0.30 -12.40
N THR A 67 -1.09 0.10 -13.63
CA THR A 67 0.24 -0.08 -14.23
C THR A 67 1.24 1.01 -13.81
N MET A 68 0.93 2.26 -14.05
CA MET A 68 1.88 3.37 -13.83
C MET A 68 1.93 3.83 -12.38
N GLY A 69 0.78 3.85 -11.70
CA GLY A 69 0.66 4.34 -10.32
C GLY A 69 1.01 3.33 -9.25
N VAL A 70 0.95 2.05 -9.55
CA VAL A 70 1.21 0.99 -8.58
C VAL A 70 2.35 0.11 -9.06
N GLU A 71 2.15 -0.66 -10.12
CA GLU A 71 3.11 -1.66 -10.59
C GLU A 71 4.47 -1.05 -10.95
N ASN A 72 4.51 -0.08 -11.87
CA ASN A 72 5.78 0.53 -12.28
C ASN A 72 6.49 1.21 -11.10
N MET A 73 5.73 1.85 -10.20
CA MET A 73 6.29 2.46 -9.00
C MET A 73 6.95 1.41 -8.10
N GLU A 74 6.26 0.30 -7.83
CA GLU A 74 6.70 -0.69 -6.85
C GLU A 74 7.69 -1.72 -7.43
N GLU A 75 7.61 -2.03 -8.74
CA GLU A 75 8.46 -3.04 -9.39
C GLU A 75 9.66 -2.45 -10.13
N THR A 76 9.69 -1.14 -10.38
CA THR A 76 10.77 -0.50 -11.13
C THR A 76 11.40 0.65 -10.36
N ILE A 77 10.62 1.69 -10.03
CA ILE A 77 11.17 2.94 -9.48
C ILE A 77 11.71 2.76 -8.06
N MET A 78 10.92 2.13 -7.19
CA MET A 78 11.32 1.88 -5.80
C MET A 78 12.51 0.90 -5.68
N PRO A 79 12.53 -0.24 -6.39
CA PRO A 79 13.68 -1.12 -6.43
C PRO A 79 14.95 -0.44 -6.94
N ASP A 80 14.86 0.31 -8.04
CA ASP A 80 16.00 1.06 -8.59
C ASP A 80 16.60 2.02 -7.56
N ALA A 81 15.77 2.80 -6.89
CA ALA A 81 16.23 3.72 -5.85
C ALA A 81 16.89 3.01 -4.68
N SER A 82 16.27 1.94 -4.18
CA SER A 82 16.79 1.18 -3.03
C SER A 82 18.09 0.45 -3.35
N ILE A 83 18.21 -0.13 -4.55
CA ILE A 83 19.44 -0.77 -5.03
C ILE A 83 20.58 0.24 -5.18
N LYS A 84 20.32 1.43 -5.74
CA LYS A 84 21.35 2.47 -5.87
C LYS A 84 21.89 2.93 -4.52
N ILE A 85 21.02 3.06 -3.52
CA ILE A 85 21.44 3.41 -2.16
C ILE A 85 22.22 2.27 -1.52
N ALA A 86 21.75 1.02 -1.65
CA ALA A 86 22.46 -0.15 -1.14
C ALA A 86 23.85 -0.27 -1.77
N ASN A 87 23.95 -0.15 -3.10
CA ASN A 87 25.23 -0.17 -3.81
C ASN A 87 26.18 0.96 -3.38
N PHE A 88 25.65 2.16 -3.12
CA PHE A 88 26.46 3.25 -2.56
C PHE A 88 26.99 2.90 -1.18
N LEU A 89 26.16 2.33 -0.29
CA LEU A 89 26.58 1.89 1.04
C LEU A 89 27.68 0.81 0.96
N GLU A 90 27.51 -0.17 0.10
CA GLU A 90 28.51 -1.23 -0.13
C GLU A 90 29.83 -0.67 -0.69
N SER A 91 29.78 0.34 -1.55
CA SER A 91 30.98 1.03 -2.04
C SER A 91 31.77 1.75 -0.94
N LYS A 92 31.10 2.02 0.21
CA LYS A 92 31.73 2.59 1.41
C LYS A 92 32.09 1.55 2.47
N GLY A 93 31.89 0.25 2.17
CA GLY A 93 32.24 -0.87 3.06
C GLY A 93 31.13 -1.23 4.07
N TYR A 94 29.91 -0.73 3.90
CA TYR A 94 28.74 -1.06 4.72
C TYR A 94 27.83 -2.04 3.98
N ILE A 95 26.99 -2.73 4.70
CA ILE A 95 25.93 -3.57 4.13
C ILE A 95 24.69 -2.71 3.83
N GLY A 96 24.07 -2.93 2.67
CA GLY A 96 22.78 -2.33 2.29
C GLY A 96 21.78 -3.41 1.93
N ILE A 97 20.65 -3.52 2.66
CA ILE A 97 19.63 -4.54 2.42
C ILE A 97 18.34 -3.86 1.98
N PRO A 98 18.00 -3.87 0.67
CA PRO A 98 16.79 -3.27 0.16
C PRO A 98 15.53 -4.03 0.62
N GLN A 99 14.47 -3.26 0.93
CA GLN A 99 13.14 -3.77 1.26
C GLN A 99 12.13 -3.02 0.39
N ARG A 100 11.59 -3.66 -0.65
CA ARG A 100 10.89 -2.93 -1.72
C ARG A 100 9.43 -2.65 -1.49
N ARG A 101 8.71 -3.50 -0.77
CA ARG A 101 7.31 -3.30 -0.40
C ARG A 101 6.89 -4.20 0.76
N ASN A 102 5.82 -3.79 1.41
CA ASN A 102 5.15 -4.62 2.39
C ASN A 102 4.24 -5.62 1.67
N GLN A 103 4.58 -6.89 1.68
CA GLN A 103 3.66 -7.94 1.24
C GLN A 103 2.66 -8.23 2.33
N GLN A 104 1.39 -8.25 1.98
CA GLN A 104 0.36 -8.69 2.89
C GLN A 104 0.44 -10.22 2.99
N ILE A 105 1.02 -10.71 4.08
CA ILE A 105 1.09 -12.14 4.37
C ILE A 105 -0.18 -12.49 5.15
N MET A 106 -0.98 -13.37 4.59
CA MET A 106 -2.13 -13.91 5.31
C MET A 106 -1.65 -14.96 6.30
N ALA A 107 -2.17 -14.93 7.54
CA ALA A 107 -1.71 -15.78 8.63
C ALA A 107 -1.87 -17.30 8.36
N GLU A 108 -2.80 -17.64 7.47
CA GLU A 108 -3.08 -19.01 7.05
C GLU A 108 -2.84 -19.12 5.56
N GLN A 109 -1.66 -19.56 5.17
CA GLN A 109 -1.38 -19.90 3.78
C GLN A 109 -1.75 -21.34 3.50
N ASP A 110 -2.37 -21.59 2.36
CA ASP A 110 -2.62 -22.95 1.91
C ASP A 110 -1.29 -23.61 1.54
N SER A 111 -0.89 -24.57 2.37
CA SER A 111 0.36 -25.32 2.18
C SER A 111 0.30 -26.27 0.99
N THR A 112 -0.87 -26.48 0.41
CA THR A 112 -1.06 -27.40 -0.73
C THR A 112 -0.92 -26.71 -2.07
N ASN A 113 -0.91 -25.37 -2.13
CA ASN A 113 -0.74 -24.63 -3.37
C ASN A 113 0.74 -24.66 -3.82
N PRO A 114 1.07 -25.34 -4.93
CA PRO A 114 2.43 -25.46 -5.41
C PRO A 114 3.04 -24.14 -5.89
N GLU A 115 2.22 -23.13 -6.27
CA GLU A 115 2.70 -21.84 -6.73
C GLU A 115 3.32 -21.01 -5.60
N VAL A 116 2.96 -21.28 -4.37
CA VAL A 116 3.57 -20.66 -3.17
C VAL A 116 4.63 -21.55 -2.52
N ALA A 117 5.06 -22.61 -3.21
CA ALA A 117 6.05 -23.53 -2.66
C ALA A 117 7.41 -22.84 -2.39
N TYR A 118 7.78 -21.83 -3.17
CA TYR A 118 9.00 -21.04 -2.90
C TYR A 118 8.87 -20.17 -1.63
N ASP A 119 7.67 -19.87 -1.19
CA ASP A 119 7.41 -19.17 0.07
C ASP A 119 7.48 -20.10 1.29
N ALA A 120 7.86 -21.37 1.11
CA ALA A 120 7.95 -22.35 2.19
C ALA A 120 8.84 -21.92 3.36
N ILE A 121 9.84 -21.08 3.10
CA ILE A 121 10.67 -20.44 4.14
C ILE A 121 9.80 -19.64 5.13
N TYR A 122 8.73 -19.01 4.64
CA TYR A 122 7.85 -18.14 5.42
C TYR A 122 6.65 -18.86 6.02
N ARG A 123 6.34 -20.10 5.60
CA ARG A 123 5.14 -20.84 6.00
C ARG A 123 5.03 -21.08 7.50
N ASN A 124 6.15 -21.37 8.13
CA ASN A 124 6.17 -21.63 9.57
C ASN A 124 6.29 -20.35 10.40
N LYS A 125 6.76 -19.25 9.78
CA LYS A 125 7.01 -17.97 10.43
C LYS A 125 6.78 -16.79 9.48
N PRO A 126 5.61 -16.65 8.87
CA PRO A 126 5.38 -15.73 7.75
C PRO A 126 5.58 -14.26 8.10
N GLN A 127 5.51 -13.89 9.37
CA GLN A 127 5.63 -12.49 9.82
C GLN A 127 6.98 -12.18 10.48
N GLU A 128 7.83 -13.17 10.73
CA GLU A 128 9.06 -12.95 11.50
C GLU A 128 10.10 -12.12 10.74
N ASN A 129 10.14 -12.23 9.41
CA ASN A 129 11.11 -11.56 8.57
C ASN A 129 10.50 -10.39 7.77
N GLN A 130 9.31 -9.93 8.13
CA GLN A 130 8.66 -8.82 7.48
C GLN A 130 8.51 -7.65 8.44
N MET A 131 9.22 -6.56 8.13
CA MET A 131 9.11 -5.33 8.93
C MET A 131 7.75 -4.66 8.73
N ASN A 132 7.26 -3.98 9.74
CA ASN A 132 6.07 -3.13 9.63
C ASN A 132 6.45 -1.83 8.92
N PHE A 133 6.11 -1.75 7.63
CA PHE A 133 6.47 -0.61 6.78
C PHE A 133 5.88 0.71 7.24
N VAL A 134 4.63 0.72 7.71
CA VAL A 134 4.00 1.96 8.17
C VAL A 134 4.69 2.48 9.42
N ASP A 135 4.87 1.63 10.42
CA ASP A 135 5.51 2.01 11.68
C ASP A 135 6.98 2.40 11.48
N ALA A 136 7.69 1.71 10.59
CA ALA A 136 9.06 2.06 10.21
C ALA A 136 9.14 3.42 9.49
N ALA A 137 8.20 3.72 8.59
CA ALA A 137 8.15 5.02 7.90
C ALA A 137 7.86 6.17 8.87
N VAL A 138 6.98 5.94 9.87
CA VAL A 138 6.74 6.91 10.95
C VAL A 138 8.01 7.14 11.75
N LYS A 139 8.72 6.09 12.15
CA LYS A 139 10.01 6.19 12.87
C LYS A 139 11.09 6.92 12.06
N CYS A 140 11.05 6.82 10.73
CA CYS A 140 11.91 7.57 9.83
C CYS A 140 11.48 9.03 9.59
N GLY A 141 10.41 9.52 10.23
CA GLY A 141 9.95 10.90 10.09
C GLY A 141 9.26 11.21 8.74
N ILE A 142 8.80 10.18 8.01
CA ILE A 142 8.14 10.38 6.72
C ILE A 142 6.72 10.95 6.88
N GLY A 143 6.01 10.54 7.94
CA GLY A 143 4.64 10.96 8.18
C GLY A 143 4.07 10.32 9.44
N GLU A 144 2.75 10.25 9.52
CA GLU A 144 2.01 9.64 10.63
C GLU A 144 1.10 8.51 10.15
N LYS A 145 0.71 7.62 11.06
CA LYS A 145 -0.26 6.55 10.78
C LYS A 145 -1.68 7.08 10.93
N GLY A 146 -2.46 7.02 9.86
CA GLY A 146 -3.88 7.37 9.88
C GLY A 146 -4.76 6.26 10.45
N LEU A 147 -6.05 6.58 10.67
CA LEU A 147 -7.06 5.65 11.17
C LEU A 147 -7.22 4.40 10.30
N SER A 148 -7.06 4.52 8.98
CA SER A 148 -7.10 3.38 8.04
C SER A 148 -5.85 2.50 8.06
N GLY A 149 -4.86 2.83 8.89
CA GLY A 149 -3.55 2.20 8.86
C GLY A 149 -2.61 2.71 7.76
N ALA A 150 -3.07 3.63 6.90
CA ALA A 150 -2.23 4.24 5.87
C ALA A 150 -1.23 5.24 6.46
N LEU A 151 -0.05 5.34 5.83
CA LEU A 151 0.90 6.41 6.10
C LEU A 151 0.36 7.72 5.49
N LEU A 152 0.32 8.78 6.29
CA LEU A 152 -0.08 10.13 5.88
C LEU A 152 1.12 11.05 5.89
N THR A 153 1.36 11.74 4.78
CA THR A 153 2.40 12.76 4.66
C THR A 153 1.79 14.15 4.56
N LYS A 154 2.48 15.18 5.04
CA LYS A 154 2.02 16.58 4.96
C LYS A 154 1.83 17.04 3.51
N GLU A 155 2.64 16.52 2.59
CA GLU A 155 2.65 16.94 1.19
C GLU A 155 1.57 16.26 0.37
N PHE A 156 1.36 14.96 0.58
CA PHE A 156 0.59 14.10 -0.33
C PHE A 156 -0.51 13.30 0.37
N GLY A 157 -0.71 13.51 1.68
CA GLY A 157 -1.62 12.66 2.46
C GLY A 157 -1.26 11.19 2.30
N PRO A 158 -2.24 10.30 2.03
CA PRO A 158 -2.01 8.87 1.83
C PRO A 158 -1.53 8.49 0.41
N MET A 159 -1.41 9.45 -0.51
CA MET A 159 -0.98 9.18 -1.89
C MET A 159 0.54 9.02 -1.99
N VAL A 160 1.08 8.06 -1.26
CA VAL A 160 2.52 7.80 -1.14
C VAL A 160 2.79 6.31 -1.19
N ARG A 161 3.92 5.93 -1.82
CA ARG A 161 4.53 4.60 -1.74
C ARG A 161 5.93 4.75 -1.19
N TYR A 162 6.44 3.72 -0.53
CA TYR A 162 7.74 3.79 0.12
C TYR A 162 8.41 2.42 0.22
N CYS A 163 9.72 2.45 0.22
CA CYS A 163 10.60 1.29 0.38
C CYS A 163 11.70 1.64 1.38
N PHE A 164 12.50 0.64 1.73
CA PHE A 164 13.54 0.83 2.74
C PHE A 164 14.88 0.25 2.31
N VAL A 165 15.94 0.75 2.96
CA VAL A 165 17.24 0.10 3.00
C VAL A 165 17.66 -0.01 4.45
N LEU A 166 18.01 -1.22 4.89
CA LEU A 166 18.61 -1.48 6.19
C LEU A 166 20.13 -1.47 6.05
N THR A 167 20.85 -0.88 7.02
CA THR A 167 22.31 -0.80 6.96
C THR A 167 22.94 -0.81 8.36
N ASP A 168 24.19 -1.30 8.43
CA ASP A 168 25.05 -1.18 9.61
C ASP A 168 25.81 0.14 9.67
N ALA A 169 25.68 1.01 8.68
CA ALA A 169 26.18 2.38 8.77
C ALA A 169 25.41 3.15 9.82
N GLU A 170 26.13 3.82 10.74
CA GLU A 170 25.52 4.78 11.65
C GLU A 170 25.30 6.12 10.94
N ILE A 171 24.04 6.45 10.70
CA ILE A 171 23.62 7.69 10.04
C ILE A 171 22.75 8.47 11.04
N GLU A 172 22.99 9.76 11.15
CA GLU A 172 22.20 10.63 12.02
C GLU A 172 20.71 10.51 11.70
N PRO A 173 19.85 10.11 12.67
CA PRO A 173 18.43 9.98 12.44
C PRO A 173 17.75 11.33 12.24
N ASP A 174 16.62 11.34 11.58
CA ASP A 174 15.80 12.53 11.44
C ASP A 174 14.94 12.75 12.69
N VAL A 175 14.65 14.01 12.96
CA VAL A 175 13.74 14.38 14.04
C VAL A 175 12.31 14.10 13.59
N LEU A 176 11.54 13.42 14.42
CA LEU A 176 10.13 13.15 14.16
C LEU A 176 9.34 14.45 14.21
N GLU A 177 8.67 14.78 13.11
CA GLU A 177 7.73 15.89 13.12
C GLU A 177 6.42 15.46 13.79
N ASN A 178 5.97 16.25 14.76
CA ASN A 178 4.65 16.06 15.35
C ASN A 178 3.60 16.58 14.36
N THR A 179 2.96 15.67 13.61
CA THR A 179 1.89 15.99 12.66
C THR A 179 0.57 15.54 13.25
N SER A 180 -0.52 16.21 12.92
CA SER A 180 -1.88 15.84 13.29
C SER A 180 -2.76 15.95 12.06
N LEU A 181 -2.50 15.09 11.09
CA LEU A 181 -3.24 15.05 9.83
C LEU A 181 -4.55 14.28 9.99
N CYS A 182 -4.48 13.14 10.70
CA CYS A 182 -5.64 12.28 10.91
C CYS A 182 -6.50 12.76 12.08
N ASP A 183 -7.64 13.37 11.78
CA ASP A 183 -8.64 13.78 12.76
C ASP A 183 -9.70 12.72 13.07
N LYS A 184 -9.48 11.49 12.60
CA LYS A 184 -10.37 10.33 12.79
C LYS A 184 -11.80 10.54 12.22
N CYS A 185 -11.94 11.30 11.14
CA CYS A 185 -13.22 11.67 10.52
C CYS A 185 -14.06 10.48 9.97
N GLY A 186 -13.51 9.27 9.90
CA GLY A 186 -14.20 8.08 9.42
C GLY A 186 -14.41 7.99 7.90
N LYS A 187 -14.04 8.99 7.10
CA LYS A 187 -14.30 8.98 5.64
C LYS A 187 -13.64 7.80 4.92
N CYS A 188 -12.46 7.36 5.39
CA CYS A 188 -11.79 6.17 4.85
C CYS A 188 -12.55 4.87 5.12
N LEU A 189 -13.24 4.76 6.26
CA LEU A 189 -14.07 3.61 6.60
C LEU A 189 -15.28 3.52 5.66
N ASN A 190 -15.98 4.66 5.49
CA ASN A 190 -17.17 4.75 4.66
C ASN A 190 -16.88 4.54 3.17
N ALA A 191 -15.68 4.89 2.71
CA ALA A 191 -15.27 4.71 1.32
C ALA A 191 -14.72 3.30 1.03
N CYS A 192 -14.44 2.49 2.05
CA CYS A 192 -13.92 1.14 1.83
C CYS A 192 -14.98 0.26 1.15
N PRO A 193 -14.74 -0.25 -0.08
CA PRO A 193 -15.76 -1.00 -0.82
C PRO A 193 -16.13 -2.31 -0.14
N GLY A 194 -15.22 -2.91 0.62
CA GLY A 194 -15.46 -4.14 1.37
C GLY A 194 -15.73 -3.91 2.86
N LYS A 195 -15.84 -2.65 3.32
CA LYS A 195 -16.06 -2.33 4.74
C LYS A 195 -15.05 -3.01 5.68
N ALA A 196 -13.80 -3.16 5.20
CA ALA A 196 -12.75 -3.90 5.89
C ALA A 196 -12.10 -3.14 7.05
N ILE A 197 -12.43 -1.86 7.26
CA ILE A 197 -11.85 -1.02 8.30
C ILE A 197 -12.91 -0.76 9.37
N SER A 198 -12.65 -1.20 10.59
CA SER A 198 -13.53 -0.98 11.73
C SER A 198 -13.44 0.45 12.30
N ASN A 199 -14.39 0.84 13.13
CA ASN A 199 -14.44 2.19 13.72
C ASN A 199 -13.22 2.52 14.60
N ASP A 200 -12.56 1.53 15.16
CA ASP A 200 -11.31 1.68 15.93
C ASP A 200 -10.05 1.64 15.04
N GLY A 201 -10.21 1.56 13.72
CA GLY A 201 -9.12 1.56 12.75
C GLY A 201 -8.44 0.20 12.53
N LYS A 202 -8.99 -0.88 13.07
CA LYS A 202 -8.47 -2.21 12.77
C LYS A 202 -8.87 -2.64 11.37
N LEU A 203 -7.91 -3.18 10.63
CA LEU A 203 -8.12 -3.72 9.30
C LEU A 203 -8.40 -5.22 9.39
N ASP A 204 -9.55 -5.65 8.88
CA ASP A 204 -9.78 -7.04 8.54
C ASP A 204 -9.03 -7.37 7.25
N ALA A 205 -7.94 -8.13 7.37
CA ALA A 205 -7.04 -8.41 6.28
C ALA A 205 -7.69 -9.27 5.18
N TRP A 206 -8.51 -10.27 5.57
CA TRP A 206 -9.20 -11.14 4.61
C TRP A 206 -10.30 -10.39 3.86
N GLN A 207 -11.12 -9.63 4.58
CA GLN A 207 -12.10 -8.75 3.98
C GLN A 207 -11.44 -7.77 3.01
N CYS A 208 -10.34 -7.13 3.43
CA CYS A 208 -9.59 -6.23 2.56
C CYS A 208 -9.05 -6.95 1.32
N ALA A 209 -8.45 -8.13 1.45
CA ALA A 209 -7.87 -8.87 0.35
C ALA A 209 -8.88 -9.16 -0.76
N VAL A 210 -10.07 -9.64 -0.41
CA VAL A 210 -11.15 -9.93 -1.36
C VAL A 210 -11.49 -8.70 -2.21
N TYR A 211 -11.73 -7.56 -1.58
CA TYR A 211 -12.11 -6.33 -2.29
C TYR A 211 -10.92 -5.60 -2.92
N TYR A 212 -9.73 -5.75 -2.35
CA TYR A 212 -8.48 -5.29 -2.95
C TYR A 212 -8.23 -5.94 -4.30
N ASN A 213 -8.52 -7.22 -4.41
CA ASN A 213 -8.38 -7.99 -5.65
C ASN A 213 -9.56 -7.83 -6.62
N GLY A 214 -10.60 -7.09 -6.27
CA GLY A 214 -11.62 -6.66 -7.22
C GLY A 214 -12.98 -7.32 -7.12
N ALA A 215 -13.34 -7.93 -5.99
CA ALA A 215 -14.69 -8.50 -5.80
C ALA A 215 -15.82 -7.47 -5.84
N ASN A 216 -15.52 -6.17 -5.68
CA ASN A 216 -16.49 -5.09 -5.78
C ASN A 216 -16.75 -4.70 -7.24
N GLY A 217 -17.81 -5.23 -7.83
CA GLY A 217 -18.17 -4.98 -9.22
C GLY A 217 -18.61 -3.54 -9.50
N THR A 218 -19.14 -2.83 -8.53
CA THR A 218 -19.56 -1.44 -8.74
C THR A 218 -18.35 -0.50 -8.94
N LYS A 219 -17.16 -0.95 -8.60
CA LYS A 219 -15.90 -0.20 -8.72
C LYS A 219 -14.84 -0.93 -9.53
N ASN A 220 -15.15 -2.09 -10.10
CA ASN A 220 -14.23 -2.87 -10.90
C ASN A 220 -14.66 -2.86 -12.37
N PRO A 221 -13.96 -2.09 -13.25
CA PRO A 221 -14.31 -2.01 -14.66
C PRO A 221 -14.04 -3.29 -15.45
N PHE A 222 -13.43 -4.27 -14.83
CA PHE A 222 -13.03 -5.53 -15.47
C PHE A 222 -13.95 -6.69 -15.10
N MET A 223 -14.88 -6.49 -14.17
CA MET A 223 -15.78 -7.54 -13.70
C MET A 223 -16.86 -7.84 -14.74
N PRO A 224 -16.98 -9.10 -15.21
CA PRO A 224 -18.08 -9.49 -16.09
C PRO A 224 -19.41 -9.55 -15.33
N TYR A 225 -20.52 -9.45 -16.08
CA TYR A 225 -21.84 -9.43 -15.46
C TYR A 225 -22.23 -10.75 -14.80
N ASP A 226 -21.63 -11.85 -15.18
CA ASP A 226 -21.81 -13.19 -14.62
C ASP A 226 -20.77 -13.58 -13.56
N ALA A 227 -19.93 -12.62 -13.14
CA ALA A 227 -18.95 -12.88 -12.06
C ALA A 227 -19.63 -13.48 -10.83
N PHE A 228 -19.04 -14.52 -10.26
CA PHE A 228 -19.55 -15.24 -9.09
C PHE A 228 -20.94 -15.88 -9.28
N ALA A 229 -21.36 -16.20 -10.52
CA ALA A 229 -22.71 -16.71 -10.81
C ALA A 229 -23.07 -17.97 -10.03
N GLU A 230 -22.09 -18.78 -9.65
CA GLU A 230 -22.25 -20.01 -8.87
C GLU A 230 -22.38 -19.78 -7.34
N LEU A 231 -22.22 -18.55 -6.86
CA LEU A 231 -22.32 -18.23 -5.44
C LEU A 231 -23.69 -17.65 -5.10
N GLU A 232 -24.36 -18.21 -4.10
CA GLU A 232 -25.71 -17.78 -3.68
C GLU A 232 -25.74 -16.31 -3.18
N ASP A 233 -24.68 -15.86 -2.50
CA ASP A 233 -24.50 -14.51 -1.96
C ASP A 233 -23.76 -13.56 -2.94
N ARG A 234 -23.74 -13.91 -4.21
CA ARG A 234 -23.08 -13.18 -5.30
C ARG A 234 -23.29 -11.67 -5.26
N ILE A 235 -24.54 -11.25 -5.11
CA ILE A 235 -24.89 -9.82 -5.13
C ILE A 235 -24.34 -9.11 -3.89
N ASP A 236 -24.35 -9.75 -2.73
CA ASP A 236 -23.76 -9.18 -1.51
C ASP A 236 -22.24 -9.07 -1.61
N ILE A 237 -21.57 -10.04 -2.25
CA ILE A 237 -20.15 -9.96 -2.56
C ILE A 237 -19.89 -8.75 -3.46
N ILE A 238 -20.56 -8.64 -4.60
CA ILE A 238 -20.37 -7.57 -5.58
C ILE A 238 -20.69 -6.19 -4.98
N ALA A 239 -21.69 -6.11 -4.13
CA ALA A 239 -22.11 -4.87 -3.45
C ALA A 239 -21.20 -4.48 -2.24
N GLY A 240 -20.31 -5.35 -1.81
CA GLY A 240 -19.46 -5.11 -0.64
C GLY A 240 -20.17 -5.30 0.70
N ASN A 241 -21.25 -6.09 0.74
CA ASN A 241 -22.03 -6.38 1.93
C ASN A 241 -21.66 -7.73 2.58
N ALA A 242 -21.12 -8.66 1.80
CA ALA A 242 -20.69 -9.95 2.33
C ALA A 242 -19.59 -9.77 3.37
N LYS A 243 -19.74 -10.46 4.51
CA LYS A 243 -18.65 -10.66 5.46
C LYS A 243 -17.97 -11.97 5.15
N VAL A 244 -16.65 -11.95 5.09
CA VAL A 244 -15.86 -13.11 4.69
C VAL A 244 -15.01 -13.63 5.84
N THR A 245 -15.10 -14.94 6.09
CA THR A 245 -14.10 -15.68 6.90
C THR A 245 -12.85 -15.92 6.05
N PRO A 246 -11.73 -16.38 6.65
CA PRO A 246 -10.55 -16.76 5.87
C PRO A 246 -10.87 -17.78 4.76
N GLU A 247 -11.68 -18.80 5.04
CA GLU A 247 -12.07 -19.84 4.08
C GLU A 247 -12.90 -19.26 2.94
N ARG A 248 -13.90 -18.42 3.30
CA ARG A 248 -14.75 -17.77 2.30
C ARG A 248 -13.95 -16.78 1.44
N ALA A 249 -13.00 -16.09 2.04
CA ALA A 249 -12.10 -15.20 1.29
C ALA A 249 -11.29 -15.95 0.23
N ARG A 250 -10.75 -17.13 0.55
CA ARG A 250 -10.02 -17.96 -0.40
C ARG A 250 -10.93 -18.39 -1.54
N GLU A 251 -12.11 -18.89 -1.24
CA GLU A 251 -13.08 -19.31 -2.25
C GLU A 251 -13.42 -18.16 -3.24
N ILE A 252 -13.61 -16.93 -2.73
CA ILE A 252 -13.90 -15.78 -3.56
C ILE A 252 -12.66 -15.35 -4.35
N LEU A 253 -11.48 -15.35 -3.74
CA LEU A 253 -10.22 -14.97 -4.40
C LEU A 253 -9.89 -15.89 -5.57
N ASP A 254 -10.10 -17.19 -5.43
CA ASP A 254 -9.86 -18.19 -6.50
C ASP A 254 -10.75 -17.98 -7.71
N LYS A 255 -11.89 -17.29 -7.56
CA LYS A 255 -12.83 -16.95 -8.64
C LYS A 255 -12.55 -15.60 -9.30
N ILE A 256 -11.60 -14.81 -8.77
CA ILE A 256 -11.21 -13.52 -9.36
C ILE A 256 -10.21 -13.76 -10.50
N VAL A 257 -10.71 -14.15 -11.66
CA VAL A 257 -9.90 -14.43 -12.86
C VAL A 257 -10.08 -13.38 -13.97
N PHE A 258 -10.83 -12.34 -13.70
CA PHE A 258 -11.28 -11.34 -14.67
C PHE A 258 -10.50 -10.01 -14.59
N TYR A 259 -9.41 -9.97 -13.86
CA TYR A 259 -8.49 -8.85 -13.94
C TYR A 259 -7.86 -8.82 -15.35
N PRO A 260 -7.73 -7.66 -16.00
CA PRO A 260 -7.16 -7.62 -17.33
C PRO A 260 -5.80 -8.31 -17.29
N PRO A 261 -5.46 -9.05 -18.31
CA PRO A 261 -4.17 -9.65 -18.46
C PRO A 261 -3.09 -8.56 -18.67
N ALA A 262 -2.85 -7.78 -17.68
CA ALA A 262 -1.53 -7.30 -17.44
C ALA A 262 -0.75 -8.58 -17.25
N HIS A 263 0.19 -8.87 -18.09
CA HIS A 263 0.99 -10.10 -18.13
C HIS A 263 1.82 -10.30 -16.84
N HIS A 264 1.30 -9.87 -15.71
CA HIS A 264 1.98 -9.75 -14.44
C HIS A 264 1.16 -10.43 -13.36
N SER A 265 1.81 -11.29 -12.64
CA SER A 265 1.35 -11.79 -11.34
C SER A 265 1.30 -10.72 -10.23
N TYR A 266 1.35 -9.43 -10.61
CA TYR A 266 1.40 -8.34 -9.64
C TYR A 266 0.01 -7.99 -9.11
N PRO A 267 -0.28 -8.23 -7.82
CA PRO A 267 -1.56 -7.88 -7.23
C PRO A 267 -1.65 -6.37 -7.02
N CYS A 268 -2.34 -5.68 -7.91
CA CYS A 268 -2.63 -4.26 -7.74
C CYS A 268 -3.99 -4.04 -7.08
N SER A 269 -4.15 -2.88 -6.44
CA SER A 269 -5.36 -2.53 -5.71
C SER A 269 -6.52 -2.18 -6.65
N ILE A 270 -7.28 -3.18 -7.09
CA ILE A 270 -8.46 -2.99 -7.96
C ILE A 270 -9.55 -2.16 -7.29
N CYS A 271 -9.63 -2.13 -5.97
CA CYS A 271 -10.50 -1.21 -5.24
C CYS A 271 -10.16 0.29 -5.46
N GLY A 272 -9.12 0.60 -6.25
CA GLY A 272 -8.68 1.96 -6.53
C GLY A 272 -8.20 2.72 -5.28
N ARG A 273 -7.94 2.03 -4.18
CA ARG A 273 -7.60 2.63 -2.88
C ARG A 273 -8.60 3.72 -2.48
N ALA A 274 -9.89 3.42 -2.59
CA ALA A 274 -10.97 4.37 -2.30
C ALA A 274 -10.86 4.99 -0.90
N CYS A 275 -10.35 4.24 0.08
CA CYS A 275 -10.06 4.74 1.43
C CYS A 275 -8.99 5.85 1.43
N ASP A 276 -7.92 5.69 0.63
CA ASP A 276 -6.86 6.71 0.50
C ASP A 276 -7.39 7.94 -0.24
N VAL A 277 -8.17 7.73 -1.31
CA VAL A 277 -8.78 8.84 -2.07
C VAL A 277 -9.69 9.67 -1.17
N ALA A 278 -10.57 9.04 -0.39
CA ALA A 278 -11.47 9.74 0.53
C ALA A 278 -10.71 10.51 1.62
N CYS A 279 -9.63 9.93 2.14
CA CYS A 279 -8.74 10.60 3.08
C CYS A 279 -8.04 11.80 2.44
N TYR A 280 -7.47 11.63 1.23
CA TYR A 280 -6.82 12.71 0.51
C TYR A 280 -7.76 13.90 0.25
N VAL A 281 -8.96 13.63 -0.24
CA VAL A 281 -9.97 14.66 -0.49
C VAL A 281 -10.29 15.44 0.79
N HIS A 282 -10.49 14.74 1.91
CA HIS A 282 -10.73 15.37 3.19
C HIS A 282 -9.57 16.29 3.64
N LEU A 283 -8.32 15.82 3.53
CA LEU A 283 -7.15 16.61 3.89
C LEU A 283 -6.95 17.82 2.95
N GLU A 284 -7.27 17.66 1.68
CA GLU A 284 -7.24 18.76 0.70
C GLU A 284 -8.31 19.82 1.03
N GLU A 285 -9.55 19.41 1.29
CA GLU A 285 -10.67 20.29 1.68
C GLU A 285 -10.38 21.07 2.98
N LYS A 286 -9.73 20.41 3.96
CA LYS A 286 -9.27 21.06 5.19
C LYS A 286 -8.11 22.02 4.97
N GLY A 287 -7.48 21.99 3.79
CA GLY A 287 -6.32 22.84 3.48
C GLY A 287 -5.03 22.50 4.23
N VAL A 288 -4.95 21.31 4.89
CA VAL A 288 -3.80 20.92 5.70
C VAL A 288 -2.62 20.37 4.90
N LEU A 289 -2.84 19.96 3.64
CA LEU A 289 -1.76 19.52 2.77
C LEU A 289 -0.89 20.69 2.33
N THR A 290 0.43 20.54 2.41
CA THR A 290 1.39 21.59 2.03
C THR A 290 1.54 21.71 0.52
N LYS A 291 1.40 20.59 -0.23
CA LYS A 291 1.39 20.61 -1.69
C LYS A 291 0.02 21.05 -2.19
N LYS A 292 -0.04 22.22 -2.79
CA LYS A 292 -1.27 22.78 -3.37
C LYS A 292 -1.34 22.54 -4.88
N PHE A 293 -2.56 22.42 -5.39
CA PHE A 293 -2.86 22.29 -6.80
C PHE A 293 -3.84 23.38 -7.23
N ASN A 294 -3.78 23.80 -8.50
CA ASN A 294 -4.63 24.86 -9.03
C ASN A 294 -6.13 24.50 -9.05
N LYS A 295 -6.43 23.20 -9.03
CA LYS A 295 -7.82 22.69 -9.03
C LYS A 295 -7.96 21.59 -7.96
N PRO A 296 -9.13 21.45 -7.34
CA PRO A 296 -9.41 20.39 -6.38
C PRO A 296 -9.26 19.00 -7.03
N PHE A 297 -9.07 17.98 -6.22
CA PHE A 297 -9.02 16.61 -6.71
C PHE A 297 -10.38 16.20 -7.30
N LYS A 298 -11.45 16.44 -6.57
CA LYS A 298 -12.81 16.09 -6.96
C LYS A 298 -13.37 17.18 -7.91
N THR A 299 -13.44 16.87 -9.20
CA THR A 299 -14.02 17.76 -10.23
C THR A 299 -15.15 17.13 -11.00
N ARG A 300 -15.39 15.84 -10.85
CA ARG A 300 -16.48 15.06 -11.42
C ARG A 300 -17.05 14.13 -10.35
N GLU A 301 -18.21 13.58 -10.63
CA GLU A 301 -18.76 12.50 -9.82
C GLU A 301 -17.88 11.24 -9.92
N GLU A 302 -17.92 10.48 -8.85
CA GLU A 302 -17.24 9.19 -8.77
C GLU A 302 -17.88 8.20 -9.74
N TRP A 303 -17.06 7.54 -10.54
CA TRP A 303 -17.54 6.49 -11.42
C TRP A 303 -18.02 5.26 -10.61
N LYS A 304 -19.17 4.72 -10.99
CA LYS A 304 -19.74 3.47 -10.43
C LYS A 304 -20.59 2.77 -11.49
N PHE A 305 -20.57 1.43 -11.46
CA PHE A 305 -21.63 0.64 -12.10
C PHE A 305 -22.87 0.58 -11.21
N ASP A 306 -24.03 0.42 -11.84
CA ASP A 306 -25.25 0.10 -11.11
C ASP A 306 -25.22 -1.37 -10.68
N ILE A 307 -25.44 -1.64 -9.39
CA ILE A 307 -25.53 -3.01 -8.87
C ILE A 307 -26.63 -3.83 -9.54
N ASN A 308 -27.66 -3.17 -10.06
CA ASN A 308 -28.76 -3.83 -10.75
C ASN A 308 -28.34 -4.43 -12.09
N ASP A 309 -27.25 -3.97 -12.70
CA ASP A 309 -26.72 -4.57 -13.92
C ASP A 309 -26.22 -6.00 -13.67
N PHE A 310 -25.80 -6.32 -12.46
CA PHE A 310 -25.36 -7.66 -12.07
C PHE A 310 -26.51 -8.58 -11.62
N LYS A 311 -27.75 -8.08 -11.54
CA LYS A 311 -28.93 -8.89 -11.17
C LYS A 311 -29.65 -9.50 -12.37
N LYS A 312 -29.28 -9.08 -13.56
CA LYS A 312 -29.83 -9.58 -14.82
C LYS A 312 -29.16 -10.91 -15.15
#